data_90432e99790be5ef2c3a555eeb842993
#
_entry.id   90432e99790be5ef2c3a555eeb842993
#
_cell.length_a   1.000
_cell.length_b   1.000
_cell.length_c   1.000
_cell.angle_alpha   90.00
_cell.angle_beta   90.00
_cell.angle_gamma   90.00
#
_symmetry.space_group_name_H-M   'P 1'
#
loop_
_entity.id
_entity.type
_entity.pdbx_description
1 polymer ?
#
loop_
_entity_poly.entity_id
_entity_poly.type
_entity_poly.pdbx_seq_one_letter_code
_entity_poly.pdbx_strand_id
1 'polypeptide(L)'
;MSLCKKNNTINANVAGSPAYQGISASIKEAIGMNKNGSVKSYGGQTVDMTGNWNWKGDVGGRISPYDNIFKATAKRLNLDWRLCAALCYCESGFRATIENSIGATGLWQIIKRFWPSFAPPGCKAVSYLKDPATSTLGFEKIMRMHLNNNSKAETRNDQIALAIQCYHDGSLGGASPRWYDRKRGKYGNTNESYQYVPKIIRKYKEYCAKK
;
A
#
# COMPACT_ATOMS: atom_id res chain seq x y z
N MET A 1 -11.46 -13.38 14.51
CA MET A 1 -12.61 -13.96 13.78
C MET A 1 -13.06 -12.94 12.74
N SER A 2 -12.72 -13.17 11.63
CA SER A 2 -13.28 -13.20 10.29
C SER A 2 -14.45 -12.22 10.06
N LEU A 3 -14.14 -11.00 9.64
CA LEU A 3 -15.08 -10.11 8.95
C LEU A 3 -14.99 -10.19 7.42
N CYS A 4 -14.15 -11.08 6.89
CA CYS A 4 -14.17 -11.46 5.48
C CYS A 4 -15.24 -12.51 5.12
N LYS A 5 -16.12 -12.89 6.02
CA LYS A 5 -17.11 -13.96 5.83
C LYS A 5 -18.55 -13.49 5.68
N LYS A 6 -18.81 -12.29 5.16
CA LYS A 6 -20.20 -11.98 4.80
C LYS A 6 -20.28 -11.39 3.40
N ASN A 7 -20.84 -12.23 2.55
CA ASN A 7 -21.57 -11.95 1.32
C ASN A 7 -20.76 -11.51 0.11
N ASN A 8 -20.29 -12.48 -0.58
CA ASN A 8 -20.00 -12.27 -1.99
C ASN A 8 -20.73 -13.21 -2.90
N THR A 9 -22.03 -13.04 -2.92
CA THR A 9 -22.83 -13.31 -4.10
C THR A 9 -23.18 -11.96 -4.70
N ILE A 10 -22.22 -11.29 -5.31
CA ILE A 10 -22.50 -10.22 -6.27
C ILE A 10 -22.18 -10.79 -7.63
N ASN A 11 -23.26 -10.93 -8.42
CA ASN A 11 -23.28 -11.46 -9.77
C ASN A 11 -22.07 -11.02 -10.61
N ALA A 12 -21.36 -12.00 -11.10
CA ALA A 12 -20.21 -11.93 -11.99
C ALA A 12 -20.57 -11.50 -13.43
N ASN A 13 -21.40 -10.47 -13.62
CA ASN A 13 -21.83 -10.05 -14.96
C ASN A 13 -21.51 -8.61 -15.29
N VAL A 14 -20.31 -8.15 -14.93
CA VAL A 14 -19.69 -6.98 -15.57
C VAL A 14 -18.27 -7.35 -16.00
N ALA A 15 -18.15 -8.52 -16.60
CA ALA A 15 -16.97 -8.90 -17.36
C ALA A 15 -17.12 -8.31 -18.76
N GLY A 16 -16.26 -7.36 -19.13
CA GLY A 16 -16.35 -6.85 -20.50
C GLY A 16 -15.33 -5.82 -20.96
N SER A 17 -14.40 -5.40 -20.13
CA SER A 17 -13.32 -4.54 -20.64
C SER A 17 -11.97 -4.98 -20.11
N PRO A 18 -10.95 -5.18 -20.95
CA PRO A 18 -9.57 -5.48 -20.54
C PRO A 18 -8.98 -4.46 -19.56
N ALA A 19 -9.50 -3.24 -19.51
CA ALA A 19 -9.08 -2.15 -18.65
C ALA A 19 -9.39 -2.40 -17.15
N TYR A 20 -10.25 -3.38 -16.83
CA TYR A 20 -10.73 -3.63 -15.46
C TYR A 20 -10.13 -4.88 -14.81
N GLN A 21 -9.26 -5.59 -15.50
CA GLN A 21 -8.63 -6.78 -14.94
C GLN A 21 -7.73 -6.40 -13.77
N GLY A 22 -8.02 -6.91 -12.60
CA GLY A 22 -7.12 -6.89 -11.44
C GLY A 22 -7.58 -6.13 -10.21
N ILE A 23 -8.81 -5.57 -10.15
CA ILE A 23 -9.38 -4.99 -8.93
C ILE A 23 -10.84 -5.38 -8.81
N SER A 24 -11.25 -5.94 -7.67
CA SER A 24 -12.63 -6.40 -7.44
C SER A 24 -13.66 -5.25 -7.42
N ALA A 25 -14.93 -5.57 -7.66
CA ALA A 25 -16.02 -4.60 -7.66
C ALA A 25 -16.14 -3.88 -6.32
N SER A 26 -15.98 -4.59 -5.20
CA SER A 26 -16.04 -4.03 -3.85
C SER A 26 -14.93 -3.01 -3.59
N ILE A 27 -13.72 -3.29 -4.06
CA ILE A 27 -12.61 -2.34 -3.94
C ILE A 27 -12.83 -1.15 -4.87
N LYS A 28 -13.26 -1.38 -6.12
CA LYS A 28 -13.58 -0.31 -7.08
C LYS A 28 -14.60 0.67 -6.49
N GLU A 29 -15.67 0.15 -5.90
CA GLU A 29 -16.68 0.97 -5.25
C GLU A 29 -16.12 1.72 -4.04
N ALA A 30 -15.37 1.05 -3.19
CA ALA A 30 -14.79 1.63 -1.97
C ALA A 30 -13.85 2.79 -2.27
N ILE A 31 -13.03 2.71 -3.31
CA ILE A 31 -12.12 3.78 -3.73
C ILE A 31 -12.76 4.77 -4.72
N GLY A 32 -14.04 4.62 -5.04
CA GLY A 32 -14.74 5.49 -5.99
C GLY A 32 -14.25 5.35 -7.43
N MET A 33 -13.84 4.14 -7.82
CA MET A 33 -13.40 3.86 -9.18
C MET A 33 -14.56 3.95 -10.18
N ASN A 34 -14.35 4.68 -11.25
CA ASN A 34 -15.32 4.78 -12.34
C ASN A 34 -15.21 3.60 -13.33
N LYS A 35 -16.11 3.57 -14.33
CA LYS A 35 -16.21 2.46 -15.29
C LYS A 35 -14.95 2.22 -16.12
N ASN A 36 -14.08 3.21 -16.28
CA ASN A 36 -12.83 3.08 -17.05
C ASN A 36 -11.61 2.71 -16.17
N GLY A 37 -11.82 2.36 -14.90
CA GLY A 37 -10.74 1.95 -14.00
C GLY A 37 -9.96 3.09 -13.37
N SER A 38 -10.46 4.32 -13.42
CA SER A 38 -9.83 5.47 -12.80
C SER A 38 -10.59 5.96 -11.57
N VAL A 39 -9.89 6.64 -10.69
CA VAL A 39 -10.38 7.20 -9.42
C VAL A 39 -10.13 8.70 -9.41
N LYS A 40 -11.09 9.49 -8.93
CA LYS A 40 -10.81 10.89 -8.60
C LYS A 40 -9.98 10.95 -7.32
N SER A 41 -8.77 11.45 -7.41
CA SER A 41 -7.91 11.70 -6.27
C SER A 41 -8.29 12.99 -5.56
N TYR A 42 -7.77 13.17 -4.34
CA TYR A 42 -7.79 14.45 -3.64
C TYR A 42 -7.23 15.55 -4.56
N GLY A 43 -7.97 16.65 -4.73
CA GLY A 43 -7.63 17.69 -5.71
C GLY A 43 -8.20 17.49 -7.12
N GLY A 44 -9.09 16.50 -7.32
CA GLY A 44 -9.85 16.33 -8.56
C GLY A 44 -9.11 15.63 -9.71
N GLN A 45 -7.86 15.22 -9.52
CA GLN A 45 -7.11 14.48 -10.54
C GLN A 45 -7.63 13.06 -10.69
N THR A 46 -7.64 12.56 -11.93
CA THR A 46 -8.00 11.17 -12.21
C THR A 46 -6.77 10.26 -12.09
N VAL A 47 -6.90 9.15 -11.37
CA VAL A 47 -5.85 8.14 -11.18
C VAL A 47 -6.27 6.85 -11.86
N ASP A 48 -5.45 6.37 -12.79
CA ASP A 48 -5.60 5.05 -13.38
C ASP A 48 -5.14 3.97 -12.38
N MET A 49 -6.09 3.14 -11.95
CA MET A 49 -5.86 2.03 -11.01
C MET A 49 -5.61 0.69 -11.70
N THR A 50 -5.51 0.69 -13.04
CA THR A 50 -5.24 -0.54 -13.80
C THR A 50 -3.76 -0.90 -13.81
N GLY A 51 -3.46 -2.12 -14.18
CA GLY A 51 -2.11 -2.63 -14.38
C GLY A 51 -1.77 -3.83 -13.51
N ASN A 52 -0.55 -4.30 -13.63
CA ASN A 52 0.00 -5.38 -12.82
C ASN A 52 1.05 -4.82 -11.87
N TRP A 53 0.86 -5.02 -10.58
CA TRP A 53 1.75 -4.51 -9.53
C TRP A 53 2.72 -5.54 -8.96
N ASN A 54 2.78 -6.73 -9.59
CA ASN A 54 3.76 -7.75 -9.24
C ASN A 54 5.17 -7.37 -9.68
N TRP A 55 6.15 -8.13 -9.18
CA TRP A 55 7.56 -8.00 -9.55
C TRP A 55 7.76 -8.13 -11.07
N LYS A 56 8.51 -7.20 -11.64
CA LYS A 56 8.81 -7.12 -13.09
C LYS A 56 10.30 -7.09 -13.40
N GLY A 57 11.13 -7.47 -12.44
CA GLY A 57 12.57 -7.29 -12.57
C GLY A 57 13.05 -5.88 -12.21
N ASP A 58 14.30 -5.59 -12.50
CA ASP A 58 14.97 -4.32 -12.21
C ASP A 58 14.74 -3.26 -13.30
N VAL A 59 13.49 -3.17 -13.77
CA VAL A 59 13.12 -2.28 -14.87
C VAL A 59 12.95 -0.82 -14.43
N GLY A 60 13.23 0.12 -15.33
CA GLY A 60 13.05 1.57 -15.14
C GLY A 60 14.31 2.29 -14.69
N GLY A 61 14.25 3.61 -14.79
CA GLY A 61 15.35 4.52 -14.42
C GLY A 61 15.47 4.74 -12.91
N ARG A 62 16.52 5.44 -12.51
CA ARG A 62 16.78 5.80 -11.11
C ARG A 62 15.68 6.68 -10.55
N ILE A 63 15.20 6.36 -9.34
CA ILE A 63 14.16 7.10 -8.62
C ILE A 63 14.73 7.76 -7.36
N SER A 64 15.55 7.03 -6.61
CA SER A 64 16.05 7.45 -5.29
C SER A 64 17.43 6.87 -5.00
N PRO A 65 18.11 7.32 -3.95
CA PRO A 65 19.35 6.66 -3.48
C PRO A 65 19.10 5.25 -2.88
N TYR A 66 17.85 4.86 -2.66
CA TYR A 66 17.47 3.61 -1.98
C TYR A 66 16.95 2.54 -2.94
N ASP A 67 17.07 2.71 -4.26
CA ASP A 67 16.48 1.83 -5.26
C ASP A 67 16.90 0.37 -5.09
N ASN A 68 18.18 0.10 -4.77
CA ASN A 68 18.66 -1.26 -4.54
C ASN A 68 17.96 -1.94 -3.36
N ILE A 69 17.68 -1.18 -2.28
CA ILE A 69 16.94 -1.68 -1.12
C ILE A 69 15.49 -1.98 -1.52
N PHE A 70 14.86 -1.09 -2.30
CA PHE A 70 13.50 -1.27 -2.79
C PHE A 70 13.38 -2.47 -3.72
N LYS A 71 14.31 -2.65 -4.65
CA LYS A 71 14.36 -3.80 -5.56
C LYS A 71 14.48 -5.11 -4.80
N ALA A 72 15.40 -5.20 -3.85
CA ALA A 72 15.58 -6.40 -3.04
C ALA A 72 14.32 -6.76 -2.23
N THR A 73 13.71 -5.79 -1.57
CA THR A 73 12.48 -5.97 -0.79
C THR A 73 11.29 -6.33 -1.67
N ALA A 74 11.09 -5.59 -2.75
CA ALA A 74 9.99 -5.81 -3.68
C ALA A 74 10.04 -7.21 -4.32
N LYS A 75 11.23 -7.70 -4.68
CA LYS A 75 11.43 -9.07 -5.17
C LYS A 75 10.94 -10.10 -4.14
N ARG A 76 11.29 -9.95 -2.86
CA ARG A 76 10.86 -10.86 -1.78
C ARG A 76 9.37 -10.79 -1.46
N LEU A 77 8.73 -9.64 -1.72
CA LEU A 77 7.29 -9.43 -1.54
C LEU A 77 6.48 -9.73 -2.81
N ASN A 78 7.14 -10.02 -3.92
CA ASN A 78 6.53 -10.11 -5.25
C ASN A 78 5.73 -8.85 -5.61
N LEU A 79 6.36 -7.67 -5.48
CA LEU A 79 5.82 -6.37 -5.85
C LEU A 79 6.69 -5.72 -6.92
N ASP A 80 6.12 -4.84 -7.74
CA ASP A 80 6.93 -3.93 -8.55
C ASP A 80 7.73 -3.01 -7.61
N TRP A 81 9.05 -2.92 -7.79
CA TRP A 81 9.90 -2.14 -6.89
C TRP A 81 9.58 -0.64 -6.91
N ARG A 82 9.05 -0.12 -8.03
CA ARG A 82 8.60 1.26 -8.16
C ARG A 82 7.37 1.55 -7.30
N LEU A 83 6.57 0.50 -6.99
CA LEU A 83 5.48 0.62 -6.02
C LEU A 83 6.02 0.78 -4.59
N CYS A 84 7.08 0.04 -4.21
CA CYS A 84 7.76 0.27 -2.94
C CYS A 84 8.37 1.68 -2.86
N ALA A 85 9.00 2.15 -3.95
CA ALA A 85 9.52 3.51 -4.02
C ALA A 85 8.40 4.56 -3.89
N ALA A 86 7.25 4.36 -4.54
CA ALA A 86 6.11 5.26 -4.45
C ALA A 86 5.52 5.33 -3.03
N LEU A 87 5.42 4.18 -2.36
CA LEU A 87 4.97 4.10 -0.98
C LEU A 87 5.95 4.86 -0.07
N CYS A 88 7.24 4.57 -0.14
CA CYS A 88 8.27 5.27 0.63
C CYS A 88 8.26 6.78 0.39
N TYR A 89 8.08 7.22 -0.87
CA TYR A 89 7.95 8.64 -1.18
C TYR A 89 6.73 9.27 -0.52
N CYS A 90 5.59 8.59 -0.55
CA CYS A 90 4.36 9.09 0.06
C CYS A 90 4.44 9.16 1.59
N GLU A 91 5.23 8.30 2.22
CA GLU A 91 5.46 8.30 3.67
C GLU A 91 6.44 9.40 4.11
N SER A 92 7.59 9.48 3.49
CA SER A 92 8.69 10.31 4.01
C SER A 92 9.34 11.25 2.99
N GLY A 93 8.98 11.15 1.69
CA GLY A 93 9.74 11.81 0.63
C GLY A 93 11.19 11.33 0.56
N PHE A 94 11.45 10.06 0.88
CA PHE A 94 12.80 9.46 0.97
C PHE A 94 13.67 10.02 2.09
N ARG A 95 13.10 10.63 3.12
CA ARG A 95 13.84 11.21 4.25
C ARG A 95 13.98 10.20 5.38
N ALA A 96 15.16 9.58 5.49
CA ALA A 96 15.42 8.49 6.44
C ALA A 96 15.35 8.92 7.91
N THR A 97 15.52 10.20 8.22
CA THR A 97 15.63 10.71 9.60
C THR A 97 14.39 11.45 10.09
N ILE A 98 13.38 11.60 9.22
CA ILE A 98 12.16 12.36 9.56
C ILE A 98 11.35 11.63 10.66
N GLU A 99 10.75 12.41 11.52
CA GLU A 99 9.85 11.98 12.56
C GLU A 99 8.67 12.93 12.66
N ASN A 100 7.46 12.42 12.81
CA ASN A 100 6.27 13.23 13.01
C ASN A 100 5.80 13.25 14.47
N SER A 101 4.78 14.05 14.76
CA SER A 101 4.26 14.27 16.12
C SER A 101 3.70 13.02 16.81
N ILE A 102 3.31 11.99 16.06
CA ILE A 102 2.83 10.72 16.62
C ILE A 102 3.92 9.65 16.74
N GLY A 103 5.18 10.03 16.47
CA GLY A 103 6.35 9.15 16.57
C GLY A 103 6.54 8.20 15.39
N ALA A 104 5.90 8.46 14.26
CA ALA A 104 6.20 7.75 13.02
C ALA A 104 7.56 8.24 12.50
N THR A 105 8.47 7.31 12.20
CA THR A 105 9.89 7.62 12.03
C THR A 105 10.48 6.94 10.80
N GLY A 106 11.39 7.64 10.13
CA GLY A 106 12.26 7.12 9.07
C GLY A 106 11.58 7.00 7.71
N LEU A 107 12.22 6.28 6.80
CA LEU A 107 11.77 6.10 5.41
C LEU A 107 10.31 5.65 5.29
N TRP A 108 9.91 4.74 6.18
CA TRP A 108 8.65 4.04 6.14
C TRP A 108 7.62 4.57 7.13
N GLN A 109 7.95 5.62 7.90
CA GLN A 109 7.07 6.21 8.92
C GLN A 109 6.48 5.16 9.88
N ILE A 110 7.30 4.20 10.31
CA ILE A 110 6.88 3.20 11.29
C ILE A 110 6.80 3.86 12.66
N ILE A 111 5.67 3.69 13.34
CA ILE A 111 5.45 4.26 14.68
C ILE A 111 6.35 3.54 15.69
N LYS A 112 7.14 4.30 16.45
CA LYS A 112 8.15 3.79 17.42
C LYS A 112 7.63 2.70 18.34
N ARG A 113 6.41 2.84 18.87
CA ARG A 113 5.82 1.84 19.80
C ARG A 113 5.63 0.45 19.18
N PHE A 114 5.51 0.36 17.86
CA PHE A 114 5.34 -0.91 17.14
C PHE A 114 6.66 -1.51 16.68
N TRP A 115 7.72 -0.70 16.64
CA TRP A 115 9.01 -1.12 16.11
C TRP A 115 9.54 -2.44 16.73
N PRO A 116 9.51 -2.66 18.06
CA PRO A 116 10.04 -3.89 18.65
C PRO A 116 9.41 -5.18 18.10
N SER A 117 8.15 -5.12 17.62
CA SER A 117 7.44 -6.26 17.05
C SER A 117 7.88 -6.57 15.62
N PHE A 118 8.40 -5.58 14.90
CA PHE A 118 8.78 -5.70 13.50
C PHE A 118 10.28 -5.61 13.25
N ALA A 119 11.04 -5.17 14.23
CA ALA A 119 12.49 -5.05 14.14
C ALA A 119 13.15 -6.41 13.82
N PRO A 120 14.22 -6.39 13.02
CA PRO A 120 15.09 -7.56 12.90
C PRO A 120 15.71 -7.96 14.24
N PRO A 121 16.16 -9.20 14.39
CA PRO A 121 16.89 -9.63 15.59
C PRO A 121 18.05 -8.68 15.90
N GLY A 122 18.19 -8.29 17.17
CA GLY A 122 19.24 -7.37 17.62
C GLY A 122 18.98 -5.88 17.37
N CYS A 123 17.97 -5.51 16.57
CA CYS A 123 17.72 -4.13 16.12
C CYS A 123 16.47 -3.49 16.76
N LYS A 124 16.12 -3.85 17.99
CA LYS A 124 14.89 -3.36 18.65
C LYS A 124 14.96 -1.89 19.10
N ALA A 125 16.14 -1.29 19.18
CA ALA A 125 16.25 0.12 19.53
C ALA A 125 15.60 1.00 18.45
N VAL A 126 14.86 2.02 18.86
CA VAL A 126 14.11 2.91 17.95
C VAL A 126 15.01 3.73 17.02
N SER A 127 16.28 3.88 17.34
CA SER A 127 17.28 4.52 16.49
C SER A 127 17.43 3.83 15.13
N TYR A 128 17.21 2.51 15.07
CA TYR A 128 17.26 1.73 13.82
C TYR A 128 16.15 2.09 12.83
N LEU A 129 15.08 2.77 13.26
CA LEU A 129 14.09 3.31 12.35
C LEU A 129 14.65 4.36 11.38
N LYS A 130 15.75 5.02 11.75
CA LYS A 130 16.46 6.01 10.94
C LYS A 130 17.53 5.40 10.04
N ASP A 131 17.81 4.10 10.20
CA ASP A 131 18.68 3.35 9.28
C ASP A 131 17.86 2.80 8.11
N PRO A 132 18.16 3.19 6.86
CA PRO A 132 17.36 2.80 5.69
C PRO A 132 17.25 1.30 5.49
N ALA A 133 18.33 0.55 5.66
CA ALA A 133 18.36 -0.88 5.42
C ALA A 133 17.55 -1.62 6.50
N THR A 134 17.81 -1.32 7.77
CA THR A 134 17.18 -1.98 8.91
C THR A 134 15.67 -1.66 8.97
N SER A 135 15.29 -0.39 8.78
CA SER A 135 13.87 0.00 8.79
C SER A 135 13.10 -0.63 7.63
N THR A 136 13.76 -0.87 6.49
CA THR A 136 13.15 -1.56 5.35
C THR A 136 12.88 -3.03 5.63
N LEU A 137 13.71 -3.72 6.40
CA LEU A 137 13.41 -5.08 6.85
C LEU A 137 12.17 -5.14 7.75
N GLY A 138 12.00 -4.13 8.60
CA GLY A 138 10.77 -3.99 9.40
C GLY A 138 9.54 -3.72 8.53
N PHE A 139 9.65 -2.82 7.56
CA PHE A 139 8.61 -2.58 6.55
C PHE A 139 8.23 -3.86 5.80
N GLU A 140 9.22 -4.63 5.36
CA GLU A 140 8.98 -5.91 4.67
C GLU A 140 8.15 -6.87 5.54
N LYS A 141 8.50 -6.99 6.81
CA LYS A 141 7.77 -7.85 7.76
C LYS A 141 6.32 -7.39 7.92
N ILE A 142 6.08 -6.08 8.04
CA ILE A 142 4.74 -5.49 8.12
C ILE A 142 3.95 -5.77 6.84
N MET A 143 4.53 -5.48 5.68
CA MET A 143 3.85 -5.71 4.40
C MET A 143 3.56 -7.19 4.14
N ARG A 144 4.47 -8.08 4.48
CA ARG A 144 4.26 -9.53 4.38
C ARG A 144 3.10 -9.97 5.26
N MET A 145 3.02 -9.47 6.49
CA MET A 145 1.90 -9.73 7.39
C MET A 145 0.57 -9.26 6.76
N HIS A 146 0.51 -8.05 6.21
CA HIS A 146 -0.71 -7.52 5.59
C HIS A 146 -1.06 -8.27 4.30
N LEU A 147 -0.10 -8.64 3.48
CA LEU A 147 -0.34 -9.48 2.30
C LEU A 147 -0.93 -10.84 2.70
N ASN A 148 -0.37 -11.48 3.71
CA ASN A 148 -0.87 -12.77 4.20
C ASN A 148 -2.29 -12.67 4.78
N ASN A 149 -2.57 -11.62 5.55
CA ASN A 149 -3.89 -11.37 6.13
C ASN A 149 -4.96 -11.15 5.05
N ASN A 150 -4.56 -10.65 3.88
CA ASN A 150 -5.44 -10.42 2.73
C ASN A 150 -5.28 -11.48 1.63
N SER A 151 -4.79 -12.67 1.95
CA SER A 151 -4.55 -13.76 0.97
C SER A 151 -5.81 -14.28 0.27
N LYS A 152 -7.00 -13.99 0.82
CA LYS A 152 -8.30 -14.34 0.24
C LYS A 152 -8.91 -13.25 -0.65
N ALA A 153 -8.16 -12.20 -0.98
CA ALA A 153 -8.59 -11.20 -1.94
C ALA A 153 -8.82 -11.85 -3.32
N GLU A 154 -9.78 -11.31 -4.08
CA GLU A 154 -10.18 -11.88 -5.38
C GLU A 154 -9.04 -11.86 -6.40
N THR A 155 -8.23 -10.82 -6.36
CA THR A 155 -7.06 -10.68 -7.24
C THR A 155 -5.80 -10.32 -6.45
N ARG A 156 -4.65 -10.53 -7.07
CA ARG A 156 -3.37 -10.11 -6.48
C ARG A 156 -3.30 -8.59 -6.30
N ASN A 157 -3.84 -7.81 -7.22
CA ASN A 157 -3.89 -6.35 -7.08
C ASN A 157 -4.78 -5.93 -5.91
N ASP A 158 -5.89 -6.61 -5.68
CA ASP A 158 -6.74 -6.38 -4.51
C ASP A 158 -5.99 -6.68 -3.21
N GLN A 159 -5.28 -7.79 -3.18
CA GLN A 159 -4.44 -8.15 -2.04
C GLN A 159 -3.39 -7.09 -1.74
N ILE A 160 -2.73 -6.57 -2.78
CA ILE A 160 -1.73 -5.50 -2.65
C ILE A 160 -2.38 -4.20 -2.20
N ALA A 161 -3.49 -3.79 -2.80
CA ALA A 161 -4.22 -2.58 -2.43
C ALA A 161 -4.67 -2.63 -0.96
N LEU A 162 -5.22 -3.77 -0.53
CA LEU A 162 -5.62 -3.99 0.85
C LEU A 162 -4.42 -3.96 1.81
N ALA A 163 -3.31 -4.58 1.44
CA ALA A 163 -2.11 -4.56 2.27
C ALA A 163 -1.55 -3.14 2.44
N ILE A 164 -1.53 -2.34 1.37
CA ILE A 164 -1.13 -0.93 1.41
C ILE A 164 -2.09 -0.12 2.29
N GLN A 165 -3.40 -0.34 2.16
CA GLN A 165 -4.38 0.36 2.99
C GLN A 165 -4.24 -0.02 4.47
N CYS A 166 -4.04 -1.30 4.77
CA CYS A 166 -3.79 -1.77 6.14
C CYS A 166 -2.49 -1.19 6.72
N TYR A 167 -1.49 -0.96 5.90
CA TYR A 167 -0.26 -0.29 6.34
C TYR A 167 -0.55 1.10 6.89
N HIS A 168 -1.36 1.87 6.20
CA HIS A 168 -1.76 3.23 6.63
C HIS A 168 -2.69 3.23 7.85
N ASP A 169 -3.74 2.42 7.80
CA ASP A 169 -4.82 2.45 8.80
C ASP A 169 -4.48 1.70 10.10
N GLY A 170 -3.36 1.01 10.14
CA GLY A 170 -2.87 0.32 11.34
C GLY A 170 -3.76 -0.85 11.76
N SER A 171 -4.31 -1.60 10.82
CA SER A 171 -5.15 -2.77 11.12
C SER A 171 -4.33 -3.91 11.73
N LEU A 172 -4.00 -3.80 12.98
CA LEU A 172 -3.49 -4.90 13.79
C LEU A 172 -4.66 -5.84 14.11
N GLY A 173 -4.57 -7.08 13.64
CA GLY A 173 -5.49 -8.13 14.04
C GLY A 173 -6.75 -8.32 13.19
N GLY A 174 -6.72 -8.02 11.90
CA GLY A 174 -7.79 -8.39 10.96
C GLY A 174 -8.99 -7.45 10.96
N ALA A 175 -8.82 -6.23 11.43
CA ALA A 175 -9.79 -5.18 11.18
C ALA A 175 -9.84 -4.90 9.68
N SER A 176 -11.03 -4.93 9.12
CA SER A 176 -11.29 -4.51 7.75
C SER A 176 -10.72 -3.11 7.53
N PRO A 177 -10.00 -2.85 6.43
CA PRO A 177 -9.54 -1.51 6.12
C PRO A 177 -10.71 -0.53 6.20
N ARG A 178 -10.52 0.59 6.85
CA ARG A 178 -11.59 1.58 7.11
C ARG A 178 -12.23 2.13 5.83
N TRP A 179 -11.52 2.11 4.74
CA TRP A 179 -12.01 2.55 3.44
C TRP A 179 -13.10 1.66 2.83
N TYR A 180 -13.28 0.41 3.33
CA TYR A 180 -14.46 -0.39 3.03
C TYR A 180 -15.71 0.06 3.77
N ASP A 181 -15.57 0.84 4.80
CA ASP A 181 -16.66 1.18 5.69
C ASP A 181 -17.23 2.57 5.40
N ARG A 182 -17.49 2.84 4.14
CA ARG A 182 -18.08 4.10 3.64
C ARG A 182 -19.36 4.49 4.39
N LYS A 183 -20.11 3.52 4.92
CA LYS A 183 -21.41 3.77 5.55
C LYS A 183 -21.30 4.36 6.94
N ARG A 184 -20.17 4.27 7.60
CA ARG A 184 -20.05 4.69 9.00
C ARG A 184 -19.70 6.15 9.19
N GLY A 185 -19.13 6.85 8.22
CA GLY A 185 -18.89 8.30 8.26
C GLY A 185 -18.13 8.85 9.48
N LYS A 186 -17.47 7.99 10.26
CA LYS A 186 -16.95 8.29 11.60
C LYS A 186 -15.45 8.09 11.77
N TYR A 187 -14.69 8.07 10.69
CA TYR A 187 -13.25 7.92 10.83
C TYR A 187 -12.60 9.28 10.71
N GLY A 188 -11.84 9.68 11.70
CA GLY A 188 -11.31 11.02 11.90
C GLY A 188 -10.61 11.53 10.69
N ASN A 189 -9.97 11.09 9.80
CA ASN A 189 -9.46 11.64 8.55
C ASN A 189 -9.81 10.75 7.34
N THR A 190 -11.10 10.60 7.13
CA THR A 190 -11.66 9.73 6.09
C THR A 190 -11.13 10.05 4.69
N ASN A 191 -10.89 11.33 4.39
CA ASN A 191 -10.36 11.77 3.10
C ASN A 191 -8.94 11.24 2.88
N GLU A 192 -8.08 11.23 3.89
CA GLU A 192 -6.71 10.73 3.80
C GLU A 192 -6.70 9.21 3.58
N SER A 193 -7.46 8.45 4.37
CA SER A 193 -7.61 7.01 4.22
C SER A 193 -8.09 6.61 2.82
N TYR A 194 -9.12 7.27 2.30
CA TYR A 194 -9.62 7.00 0.95
C TYR A 194 -8.63 7.33 -0.16
N GLN A 195 -7.80 8.32 0.07
CA GLN A 195 -6.86 8.80 -0.94
C GLN A 195 -5.50 8.11 -0.87
N TYR A 196 -5.26 7.29 0.17
CA TYR A 196 -3.94 6.75 0.40
C TYR A 196 -3.49 5.80 -0.73
N VAL A 197 -4.27 4.76 -1.04
CA VAL A 197 -3.95 3.86 -2.15
C VAL A 197 -3.92 4.59 -3.50
N PRO A 198 -4.94 5.38 -3.88
CA PRO A 198 -4.88 6.18 -5.10
C PRO A 198 -3.66 7.11 -5.20
N LYS A 199 -3.27 7.75 -4.10
CA LYS A 199 -2.07 8.60 -4.03
C LYS A 199 -0.81 7.82 -4.37
N ILE A 200 -0.66 6.62 -3.81
CA ILE A 200 0.50 5.76 -4.06
C ILE A 200 0.50 5.27 -5.50
N ILE A 201 -0.65 4.82 -6.03
CA ILE A 201 -0.75 4.34 -7.40
C ILE A 201 -0.45 5.45 -8.42
N ARG A 202 -0.91 6.67 -8.17
CA ARG A 202 -0.52 7.82 -9.01
C ARG A 202 0.99 7.99 -9.05
N LYS A 203 1.65 8.00 -7.88
CA LYS A 203 3.10 8.13 -7.79
C LYS A 203 3.83 6.95 -8.45
N TYR A 204 3.33 5.74 -8.28
CA TYR A 204 3.83 4.56 -8.97
C TYR A 204 3.77 4.69 -10.50
N LYS A 205 2.63 5.17 -11.04
CA LYS A 205 2.48 5.40 -12.49
C LYS A 205 3.45 6.47 -13.00
N GLU A 206 3.68 7.55 -12.24
CA GLU A 206 4.69 8.55 -12.55
C GLU A 206 6.10 7.93 -12.64
N TYR A 207 6.43 6.99 -11.74
CA TYR A 207 7.71 6.29 -11.78
C TYR A 207 7.80 5.28 -12.92
N CYS A 208 6.71 4.64 -13.28
CA CYS A 208 6.66 3.74 -14.44
C CYS A 208 6.85 4.48 -15.77
N ALA A 209 6.49 5.75 -15.85
CA ALA A 209 6.66 6.57 -17.05
C ALA A 209 8.10 7.09 -17.23
N LYS A 210 8.94 7.03 -16.20
CA LYS A 210 10.37 7.35 -16.30
C LYS A 210 11.10 6.20 -17.00
N LYS A 211 11.77 6.50 -18.10
CA LYS A 211 12.62 5.55 -18.87
C LYS A 211 13.99 5.42 -18.21
#